data_9bcbd7d250123742d42a9573037b52ac
#
_entry.id   9bcbd7d250123742d42a9573037b52ac
#
_cell.length_a   1.000
_cell.length_b   1.000
_cell.length_c   1.000
_cell.angle_alpha   90.00
_cell.angle_beta   90.00
_cell.angle_gamma   90.00
#
_symmetry.space_group_name_H-M   'P 1'
#
loop_
_entity.id
_entity.type
_entity.pdbx_description
1 polymer ?
#
loop_
_entity_poly.entity_id
_entity_poly.type
_entity_poly.pdbx_seq_one_letter_code
_entity_poly.pdbx_strand_id
1 'polypeptide(L)'
;MSKLTKFVYASDSHGDMMDEHAFKALLEFTKDFRPDIRVAGGDHYDFRSLRKGVGTDREGAESLTADIYEGERFFDLWRPTVYLWGNHEHRLDTMQGHGQAIVRDYCADLKARINRTARKCGAKVILPYHADKGVYRLGPVAMVHGYAHGANATVLQGLHYATYGGALIHGHTHNLASIALTKHGGGNAFSAGCLCRKDEMGYATHRLAHSRWGSGFVAGFVTAGGDYKAWLVHKMGDQWIWQTELKT
;
A
#
# COMPACT_ATOMS: atom_id res chain seq x y z
N MET A 1 -18.12 -10.39 -24.98
CA MET A 1 -17.80 -10.33 -23.56
C MET A 1 -17.27 -8.93 -23.22
N SER A 2 -17.78 -8.29 -22.19
CA SER A 2 -17.25 -6.98 -21.77
C SER A 2 -15.80 -7.15 -21.31
N LYS A 3 -14.91 -6.22 -21.73
CA LYS A 3 -13.50 -6.23 -21.35
C LYS A 3 -13.37 -6.17 -19.83
N LEU A 4 -12.71 -7.18 -19.24
CA LEU A 4 -12.36 -7.20 -17.83
C LEU A 4 -11.00 -6.49 -17.64
N THR A 5 -10.94 -5.56 -16.70
CA THR A 5 -9.68 -4.98 -16.24
C THR A 5 -9.26 -5.64 -14.94
N LYS A 6 -8.15 -6.35 -14.96
CA LYS A 6 -7.55 -7.00 -13.79
C LYS A 6 -6.70 -6.01 -13.01
N PHE A 7 -6.76 -6.05 -11.70
CA PHE A 7 -5.90 -5.23 -10.85
C PHE A 7 -5.31 -6.01 -9.67
N VAL A 8 -4.17 -5.52 -9.19
CA VAL A 8 -3.57 -5.92 -7.91
C VAL A 8 -3.21 -4.64 -7.15
N TYR A 9 -3.54 -4.60 -5.87
CA TYR A 9 -3.16 -3.56 -4.93
C TYR A 9 -2.29 -4.18 -3.84
N ALA A 10 -1.09 -3.64 -3.61
CA ALA A 10 -0.16 -4.06 -2.55
C ALA A 10 0.48 -2.83 -1.91
N SER A 11 0.71 -2.86 -0.60
CA SER A 11 1.21 -1.74 0.20
C SER A 11 2.10 -2.18 1.35
N ASP A 12 2.67 -1.23 2.05
CA ASP A 12 3.31 -1.42 3.36
C ASP A 12 4.46 -2.44 3.33
N SER A 13 5.39 -2.30 2.36
CA SER A 13 6.62 -3.11 2.32
C SER A 13 7.75 -2.54 3.20
N HIS A 14 7.71 -1.21 3.50
CA HIS A 14 8.62 -0.55 4.43
C HIS A 14 10.12 -0.75 4.12
N GLY A 15 10.50 -0.59 2.87
CA GLY A 15 11.90 -0.60 2.43
C GLY A 15 12.67 -1.83 2.88
N ASP A 16 13.72 -1.65 3.65
CA ASP A 16 14.57 -2.72 4.18
C ASP A 16 13.88 -3.63 5.21
N MET A 17 12.65 -3.30 5.63
CA MET A 17 11.79 -4.17 6.43
C MET A 17 10.91 -5.09 5.57
N MET A 18 11.07 -5.11 4.26
CA MET A 18 10.30 -5.95 3.35
C MET A 18 10.47 -7.45 3.67
N ASP A 19 9.33 -8.16 3.71
CA ASP A 19 9.31 -9.63 3.83
C ASP A 19 9.52 -10.24 2.44
N GLU A 20 10.67 -10.86 2.22
CA GLU A 20 11.05 -11.48 0.95
C GLU A 20 10.06 -12.58 0.52
N HIS A 21 9.48 -13.33 1.46
CA HIS A 21 8.50 -14.37 1.14
C HIS A 21 7.19 -13.76 0.65
N ALA A 22 6.73 -12.69 1.30
CA ALA A 22 5.53 -11.97 0.89
C ALA A 22 5.73 -11.28 -0.47
N PHE A 23 6.90 -10.66 -0.67
CA PHE A 23 7.22 -10.03 -1.93
C PHE A 23 7.34 -11.04 -3.09
N LYS A 24 8.00 -12.18 -2.85
CA LYS A 24 8.06 -13.27 -3.84
C LYS A 24 6.67 -13.77 -4.20
N ALA A 25 5.79 -13.98 -3.23
CA ALA A 25 4.40 -14.38 -3.48
C ALA A 25 3.64 -13.35 -4.33
N LEU A 26 3.83 -12.03 -4.08
CA LEU A 26 3.26 -10.98 -4.92
C LEU A 26 3.75 -11.06 -6.36
N LEU A 27 5.06 -11.31 -6.58
CA LEU A 27 5.63 -11.42 -7.92
C LEU A 27 5.10 -12.66 -8.67
N GLU A 28 5.05 -13.81 -8.00
CA GLU A 28 4.51 -15.05 -8.55
C GLU A 28 3.02 -14.93 -8.89
N PHE A 29 2.23 -14.41 -7.95
CA PHE A 29 0.81 -14.10 -8.21
C PHE A 29 0.63 -13.17 -9.42
N THR A 30 1.42 -12.10 -9.47
CA THR A 30 1.34 -11.13 -10.59
C THR A 30 1.67 -11.78 -11.92
N LYS A 31 2.66 -12.68 -11.97
CA LYS A 31 3.02 -13.45 -13.17
C LYS A 31 1.87 -14.35 -13.62
N ASP A 32 1.19 -15.02 -12.69
CA ASP A 32 0.09 -15.94 -12.99
C ASP A 32 -1.18 -15.18 -13.35
N PHE A 33 -1.56 -14.20 -12.53
CA PHE A 33 -2.80 -13.42 -12.68
C PHE A 33 -2.76 -12.45 -13.86
N ARG A 34 -1.57 -11.89 -14.21
CA ARG A 34 -1.35 -10.92 -15.29
C ARG A 34 -2.27 -9.70 -15.19
N PRO A 35 -2.16 -8.90 -14.13
CA PRO A 35 -3.01 -7.73 -13.96
C PRO A 35 -2.68 -6.64 -14.98
N ASP A 36 -3.72 -5.94 -15.46
CA ASP A 36 -3.58 -4.75 -16.30
C ASP A 36 -3.09 -3.56 -15.48
N ILE A 37 -3.51 -3.49 -14.21
CA ILE A 37 -3.20 -2.40 -13.27
C ILE A 37 -2.56 -2.97 -12.00
N ARG A 38 -1.40 -2.42 -11.66
CA ARG A 38 -0.68 -2.72 -10.42
C ARG A 38 -0.59 -1.43 -9.61
N VAL A 39 -1.17 -1.42 -8.43
CA VAL A 39 -1.25 -0.25 -7.55
C VAL A 39 -0.32 -0.45 -6.36
N ALA A 40 0.78 0.29 -6.34
CA ALA A 40 1.63 0.46 -5.18
C ALA A 40 0.91 1.40 -4.20
N GLY A 41 0.41 0.84 -3.11
CA GLY A 41 -0.53 1.47 -2.20
C GLY A 41 0.10 2.36 -1.13
N GLY A 42 1.41 2.64 -1.20
CA GLY A 42 2.15 3.48 -0.27
C GLY A 42 2.90 2.71 0.81
N ASP A 43 3.73 3.45 1.55
CA ASP A 43 4.65 2.93 2.57
C ASP A 43 5.58 1.84 2.00
N HIS A 44 6.12 2.12 0.80
CA HIS A 44 7.15 1.26 0.18
C HIS A 44 8.56 1.65 0.57
N TYR A 45 8.72 2.84 1.15
CA TYR A 45 9.90 3.31 1.87
C TYR A 45 9.50 3.53 3.32
N ASP A 46 10.36 3.20 4.26
CA ASP A 46 10.02 3.36 5.67
C ASP A 46 10.35 4.76 6.19
N PHE A 47 11.50 5.31 5.81
CA PHE A 47 11.97 6.63 6.28
C PHE A 47 11.82 6.80 7.80
N ARG A 48 12.06 5.74 8.61
CA ARG A 48 11.86 5.76 10.07
C ARG A 48 12.74 6.80 10.76
N SER A 49 13.96 7.05 10.25
CA SER A 49 14.83 8.10 10.77
C SER A 49 14.31 9.53 10.56
N LEU A 50 13.28 9.71 9.70
CA LEU A 50 12.59 11.00 9.51
C LEU A 50 11.31 11.11 10.34
N ARG A 51 10.99 10.14 11.18
CA ARG A 51 9.80 10.14 12.02
C ARG A 51 9.86 11.28 13.05
N LYS A 52 8.75 11.99 13.22
CA LYS A 52 8.65 13.04 14.24
C LYS A 52 8.96 12.47 15.64
N GLY A 53 9.85 13.12 16.34
CA GLY A 53 10.23 12.71 17.70
C GLY A 53 11.27 11.60 17.80
N VAL A 54 11.86 11.18 16.67
CA VAL A 54 12.90 10.15 16.61
C VAL A 54 14.24 10.56 17.25
N GLY A 55 14.48 11.83 17.41
CA GLY A 55 15.70 12.58 17.75
C GLY A 55 16.85 11.88 18.48
N THR A 56 16.58 11.06 19.50
CA THR A 56 17.62 10.40 20.32
C THR A 56 17.48 8.87 20.36
N ASP A 57 16.47 8.32 19.71
CA ASP A 57 16.32 6.87 19.68
C ASP A 57 17.18 6.21 18.58
N ARG A 58 17.29 4.88 18.64
CA ARG A 58 18.12 4.10 17.71
C ARG A 58 17.68 4.29 16.24
N GLU A 59 16.40 4.45 15.99
CA GLU A 59 15.85 4.61 14.64
C GLU A 59 16.34 5.90 13.99
N GLY A 60 16.58 6.99 14.76
CA GLY A 60 17.11 8.26 14.26
C GLY A 60 18.53 8.17 13.73
N ALA A 61 19.30 7.21 14.21
CA ALA A 61 20.69 6.98 13.79
C ALA A 61 20.80 6.01 12.61
N GLU A 62 19.70 5.39 12.17
CA GLU A 62 19.73 4.42 11.08
C GLU A 62 19.90 5.09 9.71
N SER A 63 20.72 4.45 8.88
CA SER A 63 20.98 4.91 7.51
C SER A 63 19.74 4.68 6.62
N LEU A 64 19.39 5.68 5.82
CA LEU A 64 18.35 5.55 4.80
C LEU A 64 18.78 4.71 3.57
N THR A 65 20.06 4.32 3.49
CA THR A 65 20.60 3.70 2.28
C THR A 65 19.93 2.36 1.95
N ALA A 66 19.79 1.48 2.95
CA ALA A 66 19.16 0.18 2.77
C ALA A 66 17.67 0.32 2.48
N ASP A 67 16.98 1.20 3.20
CA ASP A 67 15.57 1.53 3.00
C ASP A 67 15.30 2.00 1.56
N ILE A 68 16.09 2.98 1.08
CA ILE A 68 15.95 3.49 -0.28
C ILE A 68 16.24 2.40 -1.32
N TYR A 69 17.28 1.60 -1.12
CA TYR A 69 17.64 0.54 -2.05
C TYR A 69 16.52 -0.50 -2.18
N GLU A 70 15.98 -0.97 -1.08
CA GLU A 70 14.91 -1.98 -1.08
C GLU A 70 13.58 -1.41 -1.60
N GLY A 71 13.26 -0.16 -1.28
CA GLY A 71 12.12 0.51 -1.86
C GLY A 71 12.24 0.62 -3.39
N GLU A 72 13.41 1.04 -3.91
CA GLU A 72 13.66 1.08 -5.36
C GLU A 72 13.61 -0.31 -6.01
N ARG A 73 14.14 -1.35 -5.33
CA ARG A 73 14.07 -2.75 -5.77
C ARG A 73 12.63 -3.23 -5.89
N PHE A 74 11.74 -2.86 -4.96
CA PHE A 74 10.31 -3.16 -5.06
C PHE A 74 9.73 -2.62 -6.38
N PHE A 75 9.99 -1.35 -6.71
CA PHE A 75 9.50 -0.73 -7.94
C PHE A 75 10.09 -1.38 -9.20
N ASP A 76 11.38 -1.70 -9.20
CA ASP A 76 12.07 -2.29 -10.35
C ASP A 76 11.55 -3.69 -10.68
N LEU A 77 11.31 -4.51 -9.68
CA LEU A 77 10.88 -5.90 -9.86
C LEU A 77 9.37 -6.01 -10.09
N TRP A 78 8.54 -5.30 -9.33
CA TRP A 78 7.08 -5.40 -9.45
C TRP A 78 6.49 -4.50 -10.55
N ARG A 79 7.14 -3.38 -10.85
CA ARG A 79 6.78 -2.43 -11.90
C ARG A 79 5.33 -1.95 -11.81
N PRO A 80 4.92 -1.27 -10.73
CA PRO A 80 3.57 -0.78 -10.56
C PRO A 80 3.21 0.27 -11.62
N THR A 81 1.93 0.31 -12.03
CA THR A 81 1.40 1.29 -13.00
C THR A 81 0.82 2.52 -12.32
N VAL A 82 0.49 2.41 -11.05
CA VAL A 82 -0.02 3.47 -10.17
C VAL A 82 0.78 3.43 -8.87
N TYR A 83 1.16 4.61 -8.37
CA TYR A 83 1.81 4.77 -7.08
C TYR A 83 1.04 5.78 -6.23
N LEU A 84 0.55 5.31 -5.10
CA LEU A 84 -0.02 6.14 -4.04
C LEU A 84 1.06 6.34 -2.98
N TRP A 85 1.30 7.57 -2.55
CA TRP A 85 2.15 7.82 -1.41
C TRP A 85 1.45 7.40 -0.13
N GLY A 86 2.21 6.82 0.79
CA GLY A 86 1.76 6.59 2.15
C GLY A 86 2.25 7.69 3.10
N ASN A 87 1.95 7.51 4.38
CA ASN A 87 2.36 8.47 5.40
C ASN A 87 3.88 8.46 5.65
N HIS A 88 4.58 7.38 5.30
CA HIS A 88 6.03 7.31 5.39
C HIS A 88 6.70 8.12 4.29
N GLU A 89 6.29 8.01 3.04
CA GLU A 89 6.77 8.88 1.98
C GLU A 89 6.43 10.36 2.24
N HIS A 90 5.27 10.63 2.85
CA HIS A 90 4.86 11.99 3.21
C HIS A 90 5.78 12.65 4.25
N ARG A 91 6.59 11.89 4.99
CA ARG A 91 7.64 12.44 5.86
C ARG A 91 8.58 13.35 5.10
N LEU A 92 8.87 13.05 3.82
CA LEU A 92 9.68 13.92 2.96
C LEU A 92 9.03 15.30 2.75
N ASP A 93 7.70 15.37 2.63
CA ASP A 93 6.98 16.64 2.53
C ASP A 93 7.01 17.39 3.87
N THR A 94 6.86 16.68 4.98
CA THR A 94 6.94 17.28 6.32
C THR A 94 8.31 17.91 6.57
N MET A 95 9.39 17.30 6.08
CA MET A 95 10.75 17.81 6.20
C MET A 95 11.03 19.08 5.38
N GLN A 96 10.14 19.47 4.44
CA GLN A 96 10.25 20.77 3.75
C GLN A 96 10.20 21.97 4.72
N GLY A 97 9.61 21.80 5.90
CA GLY A 97 9.61 22.81 6.97
C GLY A 97 10.77 22.72 7.97
N HIS A 98 11.78 21.86 7.76
CA HIS A 98 12.88 21.69 8.70
C HIS A 98 13.75 22.93 8.79
N GLY A 99 14.27 23.27 10.00
CA GLY A 99 15.08 24.47 10.23
C GLY A 99 16.41 24.49 9.46
N GLN A 100 17.02 23.32 9.23
CA GLN A 100 18.29 23.19 8.50
C GLN A 100 18.06 23.03 7.00
N ALA A 101 18.68 23.89 6.18
CA ALA A 101 18.54 23.85 4.73
C ALA A 101 19.01 22.51 4.14
N ILE A 102 20.12 21.97 4.63
CA ILE A 102 20.65 20.68 4.15
C ILE A 102 19.64 19.54 4.27
N VAL A 103 18.82 19.51 5.32
CA VAL A 103 17.78 18.49 5.51
C VAL A 103 16.65 18.70 4.51
N ARG A 104 16.23 19.98 4.30
CA ARG A 104 15.18 20.29 3.31
C ARG A 104 15.60 19.91 1.90
N ASP A 105 16.83 20.29 1.51
CA ASP A 105 17.36 20.03 0.16
C ASP A 105 17.51 18.53 -0.08
N TYR A 106 18.07 17.79 0.89
CA TYR A 106 18.20 16.34 0.82
C TYR A 106 16.84 15.64 0.69
N CYS A 107 15.84 16.02 1.49
CA CYS A 107 14.50 15.44 1.40
C CYS A 107 13.78 15.81 0.09
N ALA A 108 14.03 17.01 -0.47
CA ALA A 108 13.53 17.37 -1.79
C ALA A 108 14.14 16.52 -2.90
N ASP A 109 15.44 16.26 -2.84
CA ASP A 109 16.13 15.37 -3.78
C ASP A 109 15.66 13.93 -3.68
N LEU A 110 15.45 13.41 -2.47
CA LEU A 110 14.87 12.07 -2.24
C LEU A 110 13.46 11.99 -2.82
N LYS A 111 12.62 12.98 -2.56
CA LYS A 111 11.28 13.05 -3.14
C LYS A 111 11.32 12.99 -4.67
N ALA A 112 12.19 13.76 -5.28
CA ALA A 112 12.39 13.73 -6.72
C ALA A 112 12.91 12.37 -7.20
N ARG A 113 13.83 11.74 -6.45
CA ARG A 113 14.42 10.43 -6.76
C ARG A 113 13.36 9.33 -6.75
N ILE A 114 12.58 9.17 -5.68
CA ILE A 114 11.58 8.09 -5.57
C ILE A 114 10.49 8.22 -6.65
N ASN A 115 10.06 9.44 -6.97
CA ASN A 115 9.11 9.69 -8.06
C ASN A 115 9.70 9.37 -9.43
N ARG A 116 10.97 9.70 -9.69
CA ARG A 116 11.67 9.32 -10.94
C ARG A 116 11.78 7.80 -11.07
N THR A 117 12.16 7.11 -9.99
CA THR A 117 12.24 5.65 -9.95
C THR A 117 10.89 5.02 -10.28
N ALA A 118 9.81 5.45 -9.61
CA ALA A 118 8.47 4.95 -9.87
C ALA A 118 8.07 5.13 -11.35
N ARG A 119 8.30 6.32 -11.93
CA ARG A 119 8.02 6.59 -13.35
C ARG A 119 8.84 5.71 -14.30
N LYS A 120 10.15 5.58 -14.06
CA LYS A 120 11.06 4.73 -14.83
C LYS A 120 10.60 3.26 -14.81
N CYS A 121 10.09 2.82 -13.67
CA CYS A 121 9.59 1.45 -13.46
C CYS A 121 8.15 1.23 -13.96
N GLY A 122 7.46 2.24 -14.48
CA GLY A 122 6.18 2.07 -15.17
C GLY A 122 5.00 2.83 -14.58
N ALA A 123 5.16 3.55 -13.46
CA ALA A 123 4.08 4.31 -12.85
C ALA A 123 3.64 5.49 -13.74
N LYS A 124 2.44 5.40 -14.27
CA LYS A 124 1.81 6.45 -15.09
C LYS A 124 1.09 7.48 -14.21
N VAL A 125 0.65 7.07 -13.03
CA VAL A 125 -0.05 7.89 -12.05
C VAL A 125 0.72 7.84 -10.74
N ILE A 126 1.00 9.00 -10.15
CA ILE A 126 1.59 9.14 -8.81
C ILE A 126 0.72 10.13 -8.06
N LEU A 127 0.15 9.69 -6.93
CA LEU A 127 -0.75 10.49 -6.11
C LEU A 127 -0.13 10.75 -4.72
N PRO A 128 -0.30 11.97 -4.16
CA PRO A 128 0.25 12.32 -2.86
C PRO A 128 -0.51 11.63 -1.72
N TYR A 129 0.08 11.60 -0.53
CA TYR A 129 -0.65 11.23 0.69
C TYR A 129 -1.57 12.40 1.11
N HIS A 130 -2.80 12.34 0.64
CA HIS A 130 -3.81 13.38 0.89
C HIS A 130 -5.21 12.79 0.75
N ALA A 131 -6.08 13.01 1.73
CA ALA A 131 -7.38 12.37 1.81
C ALA A 131 -8.26 12.51 0.54
N ASP A 132 -8.20 13.67 -0.14
CA ASP A 132 -8.97 13.90 -1.37
C ASP A 132 -8.15 13.62 -2.64
N LYS A 133 -6.87 14.02 -2.66
CA LYS A 133 -6.01 13.94 -3.85
C LYS A 133 -5.28 12.61 -3.98
N GLY A 134 -5.20 11.81 -2.89
CA GLY A 134 -4.55 10.51 -2.83
C GLY A 134 -5.48 9.33 -3.15
N VAL A 135 -6.57 9.56 -3.86
CA VAL A 135 -7.57 8.53 -4.18
C VAL A 135 -7.44 8.12 -5.64
N TYR A 136 -7.04 6.89 -5.88
CA TYR A 136 -7.10 6.29 -7.22
C TYR A 136 -8.44 5.56 -7.39
N ARG A 137 -9.11 5.78 -8.52
CA ARG A 137 -10.39 5.11 -8.82
C ARG A 137 -10.28 4.28 -10.09
N LEU A 138 -10.72 3.02 -9.98
CA LEU A 138 -10.90 2.10 -11.09
C LEU A 138 -12.38 1.69 -11.11
N GLY A 139 -13.17 2.35 -11.94
CA GLY A 139 -14.64 2.19 -11.90
C GLY A 139 -15.18 2.44 -10.49
N PRO A 140 -15.94 1.50 -9.91
CA PRO A 140 -16.53 1.64 -8.57
C PRO A 140 -15.54 1.37 -7.42
N VAL A 141 -14.30 0.98 -7.73
CA VAL A 141 -13.28 0.65 -6.71
C VAL A 141 -12.42 1.87 -6.44
N ALA A 142 -12.47 2.38 -5.21
CA ALA A 142 -11.56 3.38 -4.69
C ALA A 142 -10.35 2.70 -4.04
N MET A 143 -9.16 3.23 -4.26
CA MET A 143 -7.92 2.75 -3.68
C MET A 143 -7.18 3.92 -3.06
N VAL A 144 -6.79 3.80 -1.80
CA VAL A 144 -6.08 4.82 -1.02
C VAL A 144 -4.96 4.14 -0.23
N HIS A 145 -3.98 4.91 0.25
CA HIS A 145 -3.08 4.32 1.25
C HIS A 145 -3.83 4.01 2.55
N GLY A 146 -4.53 4.97 3.09
CA GLY A 146 -5.28 4.89 4.34
C GLY A 146 -4.97 6.06 5.26
N TYR A 147 -6.01 6.54 5.97
CA TYR A 147 -5.95 7.76 6.79
C TYR A 147 -6.52 7.57 8.19
N ALA A 148 -7.15 6.43 8.47
CA ALA A 148 -7.74 6.12 9.75
C ALA A 148 -6.97 5.02 10.47
N HIS A 149 -7.00 5.07 11.79
CA HIS A 149 -6.35 4.12 12.69
C HIS A 149 -7.38 3.39 13.56
N GLY A 150 -6.95 2.32 14.20
CA GLY A 150 -7.75 1.56 15.17
C GLY A 150 -8.63 0.48 14.56
N ALA A 151 -9.47 -0.12 15.40
CA ALA A 151 -10.22 -1.34 15.05
C ALA A 151 -11.23 -1.14 13.92
N ASN A 152 -11.81 0.04 13.83
CA ASN A 152 -12.86 0.37 12.86
C ASN A 152 -12.32 1.12 11.62
N ALA A 153 -11.01 1.23 11.45
CA ALA A 153 -10.40 2.02 10.38
C ALA A 153 -10.93 1.64 8.99
N THR A 154 -11.03 0.34 8.70
CA THR A 154 -11.52 -0.17 7.41
C THR A 154 -12.98 0.22 7.16
N VAL A 155 -13.84 0.11 8.18
CA VAL A 155 -15.26 0.49 8.08
C VAL A 155 -15.40 1.99 7.85
N LEU A 156 -14.73 2.82 8.68
CA LEU A 156 -14.82 4.28 8.60
C LEU A 156 -14.38 4.79 7.23
N GLN A 157 -13.26 4.30 6.73
CA GLN A 157 -12.76 4.67 5.40
C GLN A 157 -13.66 4.12 4.29
N GLY A 158 -14.19 2.90 4.45
CA GLY A 158 -15.15 2.31 3.51
C GLY A 158 -16.41 3.14 3.37
N LEU A 159 -16.96 3.63 4.49
CA LEU A 159 -18.14 4.53 4.49
C LEU A 159 -17.84 5.86 3.79
N HIS A 160 -16.60 6.36 3.88
CA HIS A 160 -16.19 7.63 3.29
C HIS A 160 -15.89 7.52 1.79
N TYR A 161 -15.11 6.52 1.36
CA TYR A 161 -14.56 6.45 0.00
C TYR A 161 -15.33 5.56 -0.98
N ALA A 162 -16.00 4.50 -0.50
CA ALA A 162 -16.75 3.61 -1.38
C ALA A 162 -18.00 4.30 -1.90
N THR A 163 -18.18 4.27 -3.21
CA THR A 163 -19.41 4.75 -3.88
C THR A 163 -20.60 3.82 -3.62
N TYR A 164 -21.77 4.13 -4.18
CA TYR A 164 -22.94 3.25 -4.15
C TYR A 164 -22.61 1.91 -4.80
N GLY A 165 -22.78 0.82 -4.06
CA GLY A 165 -22.43 -0.52 -4.52
C GLY A 165 -20.93 -0.79 -4.78
N GLY A 166 -20.06 0.20 -4.51
CA GLY A 166 -18.63 0.12 -4.82
C GLY A 166 -17.77 -0.44 -3.71
N ALA A 167 -16.46 -0.36 -3.87
CA ALA A 167 -15.49 -0.83 -2.89
C ALA A 167 -14.46 0.23 -2.51
N LEU A 168 -13.90 0.04 -1.31
CA LEU A 168 -12.64 0.64 -0.88
C LEU A 168 -11.57 -0.45 -0.73
N ILE A 169 -10.35 -0.14 -1.14
CA ILE A 169 -9.14 -0.91 -0.82
C ILE A 169 -8.12 0.04 -0.19
N HIS A 170 -7.51 -0.36 0.92
CA HIS A 170 -6.49 0.42 1.60
C HIS A 170 -5.41 -0.44 2.26
N GLY A 171 -4.26 0.16 2.56
CA GLY A 171 -3.15 -0.36 3.35
C GLY A 171 -3.08 0.25 4.75
N HIS A 172 -1.92 0.75 5.16
CA HIS A 172 -1.65 1.56 6.35
C HIS A 172 -1.87 0.85 7.70
N THR A 173 -2.96 0.13 7.89
CA THR A 173 -3.28 -0.51 9.17
C THR A 173 -2.60 -1.85 9.36
N HIS A 174 -1.98 -2.40 8.31
CA HIS A 174 -1.39 -3.72 8.23
C HIS A 174 -2.36 -4.88 8.53
N ASN A 175 -3.63 -4.59 8.77
CA ASN A 175 -4.65 -5.60 9.07
C ASN A 175 -5.10 -6.30 7.77
N LEU A 176 -5.43 -7.57 7.86
CA LEU A 176 -6.18 -8.26 6.82
C LEU A 176 -7.67 -8.18 7.15
N ALA A 177 -8.45 -7.52 6.30
CA ALA A 177 -9.89 -7.43 6.49
C ALA A 177 -10.65 -7.37 5.15
N SER A 178 -11.81 -8.04 5.13
CA SER A 178 -12.80 -7.94 4.05
C SER A 178 -14.16 -7.77 4.70
N ILE A 179 -14.79 -6.61 4.55
CA ILE A 179 -15.96 -6.19 5.31
C ILE A 179 -17.05 -5.69 4.36
N ALA A 180 -18.26 -6.23 4.50
CA ALA A 180 -19.45 -5.67 3.88
C ALA A 180 -19.85 -4.38 4.60
N LEU A 181 -20.07 -3.30 3.84
CA LEU A 181 -20.41 -2.01 4.40
C LEU A 181 -21.89 -1.90 4.68
N THR A 182 -22.25 -1.55 5.91
CA THR A 182 -23.62 -1.27 6.34
C THR A 182 -23.98 0.17 6.03
N LYS A 183 -24.34 0.42 4.75
CA LYS A 183 -24.82 1.74 4.26
C LYS A 183 -25.82 1.55 3.14
N HIS A 184 -26.58 2.60 2.82
CA HIS A 184 -27.47 2.60 1.66
C HIS A 184 -26.63 2.39 0.38
N GLY A 185 -27.04 1.40 -0.42
CA GLY A 185 -26.31 0.96 -1.61
C GLY A 185 -25.22 -0.08 -1.35
N GLY A 186 -25.01 -0.49 -0.10
CA GLY A 186 -24.02 -1.52 0.24
C GLY A 186 -22.59 -1.14 -0.13
N GLY A 187 -21.82 -2.17 -0.49
CA GLY A 187 -20.42 -2.07 -0.88
C GLY A 187 -19.49 -2.86 0.04
N ASN A 188 -18.20 -2.84 -0.27
CA ASN A 188 -17.21 -3.59 0.49
C ASN A 188 -16.00 -2.70 0.84
N ALA A 189 -15.30 -3.04 1.91
CA ALA A 189 -14.01 -2.46 2.25
C ALA A 189 -12.99 -3.55 2.52
N PHE A 190 -11.77 -3.34 1.99
CA PHE A 190 -10.65 -4.27 2.13
C PHE A 190 -9.47 -3.54 2.74
N SER A 191 -8.87 -4.15 3.76
CA SER A 191 -7.53 -3.80 4.25
C SER A 191 -6.57 -4.88 3.77
N ALA A 192 -5.55 -4.47 3.03
CA ALA A 192 -4.69 -5.38 2.24
C ALA A 192 -3.68 -6.18 3.07
N GLY A 193 -3.51 -5.86 4.36
CA GLY A 193 -2.37 -6.34 5.13
C GLY A 193 -1.11 -5.54 4.84
N CYS A 194 0.03 -6.18 4.94
CA CYS A 194 1.33 -5.59 4.64
C CYS A 194 2.27 -6.59 3.95
N LEU A 195 3.36 -6.06 3.39
CA LEU A 195 4.45 -6.85 2.80
C LEU A 195 5.74 -6.75 3.61
N CYS A 196 5.67 -6.24 4.84
CA CYS A 196 6.83 -6.11 5.73
C CYS A 196 6.95 -7.26 6.73
N ARG A 197 8.15 -7.41 7.31
CA ARG A 197 8.42 -8.29 8.45
C ARG A 197 7.78 -7.72 9.71
N LYS A 198 6.48 -7.93 9.85
CA LYS A 198 5.65 -7.34 10.90
C LYS A 198 6.19 -7.58 12.31
N ASP A 199 6.78 -8.74 12.57
CA ASP A 199 7.28 -9.15 13.88
C ASP A 199 8.61 -8.46 14.25
N GLU A 200 9.27 -7.80 13.32
CA GLU A 200 10.48 -6.99 13.50
C GLU A 200 10.18 -5.48 13.67
N MET A 201 8.92 -5.07 13.53
CA MET A 201 8.47 -3.68 13.72
C MET A 201 8.42 -3.31 15.21
N GLY A 202 9.58 -3.01 15.81
CA GLY A 202 9.76 -2.83 17.26
C GLY A 202 8.79 -1.87 17.93
N TYR A 203 8.34 -0.82 17.23
CA TYR A 203 7.37 0.14 17.74
C TYR A 203 5.94 -0.42 17.89
N ALA A 204 5.65 -1.55 17.26
CA ALA A 204 4.30 -2.12 17.20
C ALA A 204 4.13 -3.45 17.93
N THR A 205 5.20 -4.22 18.11
CA THR A 205 5.14 -5.59 18.65
C THR A 205 4.48 -5.70 20.03
N HIS A 206 4.56 -4.65 20.84
CA HIS A 206 3.93 -4.59 22.18
C HIS A 206 2.46 -4.13 22.15
N ARG A 207 1.92 -3.77 20.97
CA ARG A 207 0.55 -3.22 20.86
C ARG A 207 -0.45 -4.32 20.50
N LEU A 208 -1.62 -4.29 21.12
CA LEU A 208 -2.72 -5.20 20.81
C LEU A 208 -3.11 -5.16 19.31
N ALA A 209 -2.98 -3.99 18.66
CA ALA A 209 -3.24 -3.83 17.23
C ALA A 209 -2.38 -4.74 16.37
N HIS A 210 -1.13 -5.01 16.78
CA HIS A 210 -0.20 -5.87 16.05
C HIS A 210 -0.73 -7.31 15.88
N SER A 211 -1.51 -7.83 16.79
CA SER A 211 -2.11 -9.18 16.69
C SER A 211 -3.02 -9.36 15.47
N ARG A 212 -3.46 -8.26 14.83
CA ARG A 212 -4.32 -8.25 13.65
C ARG A 212 -3.54 -8.04 12.35
N TRP A 213 -2.22 -7.79 12.44
CA TRP A 213 -1.38 -7.61 11.26
C TRP A 213 -1.20 -8.92 10.52
N GLY A 214 -1.28 -8.85 9.19
CA GLY A 214 -1.13 -10.02 8.35
C GLY A 214 -0.48 -9.69 7.00
N SER A 215 0.25 -10.66 6.46
CA SER A 215 0.88 -10.51 5.15
C SER A 215 -0.13 -10.80 4.04
N GLY A 216 -0.30 -9.83 3.12
CA GLY A 216 -1.29 -9.95 2.05
C GLY A 216 -1.30 -8.79 1.08
N PHE A 217 -2.17 -8.92 0.10
CA PHE A 217 -2.50 -7.92 -0.92
C PHE A 217 -3.92 -8.19 -1.45
N VAL A 218 -4.48 -7.27 -2.23
CA VAL A 218 -5.83 -7.41 -2.82
C VAL A 218 -5.72 -7.55 -4.33
N ALA A 219 -6.45 -8.52 -4.88
CA ALA A 219 -6.63 -8.68 -6.32
C ALA A 219 -8.10 -8.51 -6.71
N GLY A 220 -8.34 -8.23 -8.00
CA GLY A 220 -9.71 -8.10 -8.45
C GLY A 220 -9.87 -7.82 -9.94
N PHE A 221 -11.14 -7.67 -10.31
CA PHE A 221 -11.59 -7.32 -11.66
C PHE A 221 -12.58 -6.18 -11.61
N VAL A 222 -12.57 -5.38 -12.68
CA VAL A 222 -13.62 -4.40 -12.96
C VAL A 222 -14.07 -4.59 -14.41
N THR A 223 -15.40 -4.63 -14.62
CA THR A 223 -16.00 -4.66 -15.97
C THR A 223 -16.16 -3.24 -16.53
N ALA A 224 -16.30 -3.11 -17.83
CA ALA A 224 -16.64 -1.85 -18.47
C ALA A 224 -18.03 -1.30 -18.00
N GLY A 225 -18.92 -2.18 -17.54
CA GLY A 225 -20.24 -1.83 -16.99
C GLY A 225 -20.20 -1.34 -15.54
N GLY A 226 -19.04 -1.41 -14.88
CA GLY A 226 -18.90 -0.98 -13.48
C GLY A 226 -19.12 -2.07 -12.44
N ASP A 227 -19.30 -3.33 -12.84
CA ASP A 227 -19.27 -4.44 -11.88
C ASP A 227 -17.83 -4.72 -11.45
N TYR A 228 -17.66 -5.18 -10.22
CA TYR A 228 -16.34 -5.55 -9.71
C TYR A 228 -16.40 -6.83 -8.86
N LYS A 229 -15.26 -7.48 -8.74
CA LYS A 229 -14.99 -8.49 -7.73
C LYS A 229 -13.58 -8.25 -7.19
N ALA A 230 -13.45 -8.22 -5.85
CA ALA A 230 -12.16 -8.11 -5.19
C ALA A 230 -12.05 -9.14 -4.06
N TRP A 231 -10.81 -9.59 -3.78
CA TRP A 231 -10.53 -10.54 -2.70
C TRP A 231 -9.13 -10.33 -2.14
N LEU A 232 -8.95 -10.78 -0.90
CA LEU A 232 -7.64 -10.85 -0.27
C LEU A 232 -6.86 -12.07 -0.78
N VAL A 233 -5.61 -11.86 -1.12
CA VAL A 233 -4.59 -12.89 -1.28
C VAL A 233 -3.65 -12.74 -0.10
N HIS A 234 -3.57 -13.73 0.76
CA HIS A 234 -2.82 -13.62 2.00
C HIS A 234 -2.17 -14.94 2.41
N LYS A 235 -1.19 -14.83 3.29
CA LYS A 235 -0.50 -15.99 3.86
C LYS A 235 -1.43 -16.71 4.83
N MET A 236 -1.53 -18.04 4.69
CA MET A 236 -2.28 -18.96 5.57
C MET A 236 -1.29 -19.96 6.18
N GLY A 237 -1.01 -19.83 7.47
CA GLY A 237 0.12 -20.55 8.05
C GLY A 237 1.42 -20.14 7.35
N ASP A 238 2.14 -21.11 6.78
CA ASP A 238 3.37 -20.87 6.03
C ASP A 238 3.19 -20.88 4.50
N GLN A 239 1.96 -20.94 4.03
CA GLN A 239 1.65 -21.07 2.61
C GLN A 239 0.91 -19.86 2.06
N TRP A 240 1.16 -19.57 0.78
CA TRP A 240 0.37 -18.66 -0.03
C TRP A 240 -0.50 -19.46 -0.97
N ILE A 241 -1.84 -19.23 -0.94
CA ILE A 241 -2.80 -19.98 -1.74
C ILE A 241 -3.63 -18.98 -2.54
N TRP A 242 -3.66 -19.15 -3.87
CA TRP A 242 -4.49 -18.33 -4.75
C TRP A 242 -5.02 -19.12 -5.94
N GLN A 243 -6.08 -18.60 -6.51
CA GLN A 243 -6.66 -19.10 -7.76
C GLN A 243 -6.65 -17.97 -8.79
N THR A 244 -6.09 -18.22 -9.96
CA THR A 244 -5.97 -17.24 -11.05
C THR A 244 -6.90 -17.49 -12.22
N GLU A 245 -7.50 -18.67 -12.30
CA GLU A 245 -8.41 -19.03 -13.40
C GLU A 245 -9.83 -18.53 -13.17
N LEU A 246 -10.37 -17.87 -14.19
CA LEU A 246 -11.79 -17.55 -14.27
C LEU A 246 -12.51 -18.76 -14.87
N LYS A 247 -13.41 -19.37 -14.11
CA LYS A 247 -14.40 -20.30 -14.71
C LYS A 247 -15.51 -19.44 -15.32
N THR A 248 -15.59 -19.47 -16.63
CA THR A 248 -16.72 -18.89 -17.40
C THR A 248 -17.91 -19.82 -17.39
#